data_dff4dd873b840e222a21d34e438545e1
#
_entry.id   dff4dd873b840e222a21d34e438545e1
#
_cell.length_a   1.000
_cell.length_b   1.000
_cell.length_c   1.000
_cell.angle_alpha   90.00
_cell.angle_beta   90.00
_cell.angle_gamma   90.00
#
_symmetry.space_group_name_H-M   'P 1'
#
loop_
_entity.id
_entity.type
_entity.pdbx_description
1 polymer ?
#
loop_
_entity_poly.entity_id
_entity_poly.type
_entity_poly.pdbx_seq_one_letter_code
_entity_poly.pdbx_strand_id
1 'polypeptide(L)'
;MRIFLIILIFIFSIQSLSRADDIRDFEIEGMSIGDSLLDFFNKNQIDNFFNYDEGTDLKFRISEFSETSNFKISDYDAMQVYYKPDDKKYLISGIRGALFCKSKSECINQHSKIIDDLKNSFSDFKNSKSEKFKHPDDISGKSTVELLFLNLKKGYITVRYTDWSNKVDFSDNVDVEIGTTELEKWIRGNYGNN
;
A
#
# COMPACT_ATOMS: atom_id res chain seq x y z
N MET A 1 25.94 -50.05 -33.76
CA MET A 1 25.19 -48.78 -33.85
C MET A 1 24.26 -48.69 -32.60
N ARG A 2 24.69 -47.98 -31.57
CA ARG A 2 23.93 -47.87 -30.29
C ARG A 2 23.13 -46.57 -30.34
N ILE A 3 21.80 -46.70 -30.40
CA ILE A 3 20.86 -45.58 -30.36
C ILE A 3 20.74 -45.16 -28.89
N PHE A 4 21.28 -43.98 -28.57
CA PHE A 4 21.06 -43.33 -27.28
C PHE A 4 19.68 -42.65 -27.31
N LEU A 5 18.74 -43.25 -26.60
CA LEU A 5 17.43 -42.67 -26.37
C LEU A 5 17.56 -41.58 -25.28
N ILE A 6 17.59 -40.30 -25.67
CA ILE A 6 17.57 -39.20 -24.74
C ILE A 6 16.11 -38.99 -24.32
N ILE A 7 15.78 -39.49 -23.14
CA ILE A 7 14.49 -39.17 -22.48
C ILE A 7 14.62 -37.74 -21.95
N LEU A 8 14.04 -36.79 -22.69
CA LEU A 8 13.86 -35.41 -22.21
C LEU A 8 12.76 -35.40 -21.18
N ILE A 9 13.13 -35.47 -19.90
CA ILE A 9 12.20 -35.29 -18.79
C ILE A 9 11.82 -33.80 -18.78
N PHE A 10 10.68 -33.50 -19.37
CA PHE A 10 10.02 -32.21 -19.21
C PHE A 10 9.54 -32.15 -17.76
N ILE A 11 10.35 -31.56 -16.88
CA ILE A 11 9.90 -31.17 -15.55
C ILE A 11 8.98 -29.98 -15.77
N PHE A 12 7.68 -30.24 -15.91
CA PHE A 12 6.66 -29.25 -15.71
C PHE A 12 6.78 -28.81 -14.23
N SER A 13 7.51 -27.74 -14.00
CA SER A 13 7.37 -26.97 -12.77
C SER A 13 5.92 -26.52 -12.74
N ILE A 14 5.07 -27.26 -12.03
CA ILE A 14 3.78 -26.77 -11.58
C ILE A 14 4.14 -25.66 -10.61
N GLN A 15 4.33 -24.46 -11.13
CA GLN A 15 4.21 -23.27 -10.32
C GLN A 15 2.75 -23.29 -9.86
N SER A 16 2.53 -23.86 -8.68
CA SER A 16 1.33 -23.57 -7.93
C SER A 16 1.24 -22.05 -7.92
N LEU A 17 0.22 -21.50 -8.58
CA LEU A 17 -0.20 -20.14 -8.37
C LEU A 17 -0.51 -20.04 -6.89
N SER A 18 0.52 -19.73 -6.09
CA SER A 18 0.36 -19.40 -4.68
C SER A 18 -0.42 -18.11 -4.69
N ARG A 19 -1.72 -18.21 -4.42
CA ARG A 19 -2.51 -17.02 -4.13
C ARG A 19 -1.91 -16.40 -2.88
N ALA A 20 -1.63 -15.12 -2.94
CA ALA A 20 -1.10 -14.38 -1.82
C ALA A 20 -2.18 -14.36 -0.70
N ASP A 21 -1.94 -15.09 0.39
CA ASP A 21 -2.82 -15.12 1.56
C ASP A 21 -2.20 -14.38 2.75
N ASP A 22 -0.89 -14.06 2.67
CA ASP A 22 -0.16 -13.30 3.70
C ASP A 22 0.16 -11.90 3.16
N ILE A 23 -0.07 -10.87 3.96
CA ILE A 23 0.24 -9.49 3.59
C ILE A 23 1.71 -9.27 3.22
N ARG A 24 2.61 -10.11 3.73
CA ARG A 24 4.05 -10.05 3.45
C ARG A 24 4.43 -10.53 2.04
N ASP A 25 3.52 -11.18 1.35
CA ASP A 25 3.71 -11.58 -0.05
C ASP A 25 3.38 -10.43 -1.02
N PHE A 26 2.92 -9.29 -0.47
CA PHE A 26 2.60 -8.09 -1.23
C PHE A 26 3.69 -7.04 -1.09
N GLU A 27 4.10 -6.47 -2.21
CA GLU A 27 5.16 -5.46 -2.28
C GLU A 27 4.62 -4.16 -2.90
N ILE A 28 5.10 -3.05 -2.37
CA ILE A 28 4.94 -1.72 -2.98
C ILE A 28 6.35 -1.16 -3.18
N GLU A 29 6.74 -0.90 -4.43
CA GLU A 29 8.09 -0.46 -4.81
C GLU A 29 9.21 -1.37 -4.27
N GLY A 30 8.95 -2.70 -4.23
CA GLY A 30 9.89 -3.70 -3.74
C GLY A 30 10.04 -3.75 -2.22
N MET A 31 9.19 -3.07 -1.47
CA MET A 31 9.14 -3.11 0.00
C MET A 31 7.94 -3.93 0.46
N SER A 32 8.15 -4.79 1.46
CA SER A 32 7.12 -5.61 2.10
C SER A 32 6.93 -5.30 3.58
N ILE A 33 5.79 -5.70 4.11
CA ILE A 33 5.55 -5.63 5.56
C ILE A 33 6.55 -6.54 6.30
N GLY A 34 7.28 -5.96 7.25
CA GLY A 34 8.29 -6.64 8.05
C GLY A 34 9.72 -6.47 7.56
N ASP A 35 9.93 -5.90 6.36
CA ASP A 35 11.26 -5.49 5.92
C ASP A 35 11.80 -4.36 6.80
N SER A 36 13.10 -4.20 6.82
CA SER A 36 13.73 -3.07 7.48
C SER A 36 13.88 -1.90 6.52
N LEU A 37 13.49 -0.70 6.92
CA LEU A 37 13.80 0.51 6.14
C LEU A 37 15.30 0.69 5.92
N LEU A 38 16.15 0.09 6.78
CA LEU A 38 17.61 0.12 6.61
C LEU A 38 18.10 -0.70 5.41
N ASP A 39 17.29 -1.58 4.84
CA ASP A 39 17.61 -2.31 3.61
C ASP A 39 17.52 -1.41 2.38
N PHE A 40 16.76 -0.31 2.47
CA PHE A 40 16.50 0.65 1.38
C PHE A 40 17.16 2.01 1.60
N PHE A 41 17.25 2.46 2.87
CA PHE A 41 17.72 3.78 3.26
C PHE A 41 18.74 3.69 4.38
N ASN A 42 19.70 4.59 4.43
CA ASN A 42 20.55 4.71 5.61
C ASN A 42 19.80 5.48 6.74
N LYS A 43 20.30 5.32 7.97
CA LYS A 43 19.66 5.93 9.15
C LYS A 43 19.49 7.46 9.02
N ASN A 44 20.47 8.15 8.45
CA ASN A 44 20.38 9.60 8.27
C ASN A 44 19.27 10.01 7.29
N GLN A 45 19.02 9.19 6.24
CA GLN A 45 17.90 9.41 5.34
C GLN A 45 16.56 9.21 6.06
N ILE A 46 16.43 8.13 6.85
CA ILE A 46 15.21 7.85 7.63
C ILE A 46 14.93 8.96 8.64
N ASP A 47 15.96 9.45 9.35
CA ASP A 47 15.83 10.52 10.33
C ASP A 47 15.43 11.87 9.70
N ASN A 48 15.64 12.04 8.39
CA ASN A 48 15.28 13.24 7.63
C ASN A 48 14.00 13.09 6.78
N PHE A 49 13.27 12.00 6.87
CA PHE A 49 11.97 11.88 6.22
C PHE A 49 11.01 12.94 6.77
N PHE A 50 10.11 13.39 5.90
CA PHE A 50 9.01 14.21 6.35
C PHE A 50 8.05 13.38 7.20
N ASN A 51 7.78 13.82 8.43
CA ASN A 51 6.93 13.09 9.37
C ASN A 51 5.58 13.79 9.54
N TYR A 52 4.50 13.01 9.54
CA TYR A 52 3.12 13.48 9.74
C TYR A 52 2.63 13.34 11.19
N ASP A 53 3.53 13.00 12.12
CA ASP A 53 3.20 12.73 13.52
C ASP A 53 3.01 14.04 14.30
N GLU A 54 1.93 14.74 14.07
CA GLU A 54 1.48 15.88 14.86
C GLU A 54 0.63 15.46 16.07
N GLY A 55 0.75 14.23 16.53
CA GLY A 55 -0.08 13.66 17.59
C GLY A 55 0.68 13.25 18.85
N THR A 56 -0.08 13.01 19.92
CA THR A 56 0.42 12.60 21.22
C THR A 56 0.69 11.10 21.33
N ASP A 57 0.16 10.28 20.42
CA ASP A 57 0.40 8.83 20.39
C ASP A 57 1.39 8.46 19.30
N LEU A 58 2.65 8.38 19.70
CA LEU A 58 3.77 8.00 18.83
C LEU A 58 3.95 6.48 18.68
N LYS A 59 2.88 5.69 18.77
CA LYS A 59 2.99 4.25 18.60
C LYS A 59 3.50 3.87 17.22
N PHE A 60 3.05 4.60 16.19
CA PHE A 60 3.57 4.51 14.83
C PHE A 60 3.94 5.89 14.35
N ARG A 61 5.03 5.98 13.60
CA ARG A 61 5.43 7.14 12.84
C ARG A 61 4.96 6.97 11.40
N ILE A 62 4.40 8.02 10.83
CA ILE A 62 4.04 8.12 9.42
C ILE A 62 5.08 9.02 8.77
N SER A 63 5.85 8.47 7.84
CA SER A 63 6.91 9.21 7.16
C SER A 63 6.73 9.16 5.66
N GLU A 64 6.86 10.31 5.01
CA GLU A 64 6.95 10.42 3.55
C GLU A 64 8.42 10.55 3.15
N PHE A 65 8.78 9.89 2.07
CA PHE A 65 10.12 9.93 1.54
C PHE A 65 10.11 10.16 0.03
N SER A 66 11.19 10.76 -0.44
CA SER A 66 11.46 10.97 -1.86
C SER A 66 12.48 9.97 -2.36
N GLU A 67 12.64 9.90 -3.68
CA GLU A 67 13.71 9.15 -4.32
C GLU A 67 15.08 9.51 -3.76
N THR A 68 15.95 8.53 -3.69
CA THR A 68 17.36 8.67 -3.34
C THR A 68 18.26 8.11 -4.45
N SER A 69 19.58 8.21 -4.31
CA SER A 69 20.51 7.57 -5.25
C SER A 69 20.35 6.05 -5.30
N ASN A 70 19.89 5.44 -4.20
CA ASN A 70 19.81 3.98 -4.04
C ASN A 70 18.37 3.45 -4.12
N PHE A 71 17.36 4.31 -4.03
CA PHE A 71 15.96 3.94 -4.08
C PHE A 71 15.21 4.83 -5.06
N LYS A 72 14.51 4.20 -6.00
CA LYS A 72 13.69 4.86 -7.01
C LYS A 72 12.24 4.50 -6.81
N ILE A 73 11.37 5.49 -6.97
CA ILE A 73 9.92 5.32 -7.05
C ILE A 73 9.58 5.22 -8.53
N SER A 74 9.01 4.11 -8.97
CA SER A 74 8.75 3.82 -10.38
C SER A 74 7.26 3.80 -10.73
N ASP A 75 6.45 3.27 -9.83
CA ASP A 75 5.04 2.98 -10.08
C ASP A 75 4.09 3.97 -9.39
N TYR A 76 4.58 4.73 -8.41
CA TYR A 76 3.80 5.71 -7.64
C TYR A 76 4.40 7.11 -7.71
N ASP A 77 3.59 8.13 -7.47
CA ASP A 77 4.02 9.54 -7.45
C ASP A 77 4.47 9.97 -6.04
N ALA A 78 3.95 9.33 -5.00
CA ALA A 78 4.32 9.59 -3.61
C ALA A 78 4.24 8.32 -2.77
N MET A 79 5.10 8.23 -1.75
CA MET A 79 5.20 7.08 -0.87
C MET A 79 5.23 7.48 0.59
N GLN A 80 4.49 6.72 1.40
CA GLN A 80 4.52 6.84 2.86
C GLN A 80 4.79 5.47 3.48
N VAL A 81 5.50 5.47 4.60
CA VAL A 81 5.76 4.27 5.41
C VAL A 81 5.34 4.49 6.85
N TYR A 82 4.90 3.41 7.47
CA TYR A 82 4.52 3.35 8.88
C TYR A 82 5.47 2.42 9.61
N TYR A 83 6.11 2.92 10.65
CA TYR A 83 7.02 2.12 11.50
C TYR A 83 6.95 2.59 12.96
N LYS A 84 7.44 1.76 13.89
CA LYS A 84 7.49 2.13 15.30
C LYS A 84 8.74 2.97 15.56
N PRO A 85 8.62 4.18 16.12
CA PRO A 85 9.77 5.09 16.32
C PRO A 85 10.84 4.51 17.25
N ASP A 86 10.43 3.65 18.20
CA ASP A 86 11.34 3.02 19.16
C ASP A 86 12.00 1.74 18.62
N ASP A 87 11.59 1.25 17.45
CA ASP A 87 12.18 0.06 16.83
C ASP A 87 13.47 0.43 16.10
N LYS A 88 14.61 0.04 16.69
CA LYS A 88 15.94 0.27 16.09
C LYS A 88 16.18 -0.46 14.76
N LYS A 89 15.33 -1.42 14.42
CA LYS A 89 15.34 -2.12 13.13
C LYS A 89 14.51 -1.40 12.08
N TYR A 90 13.70 -0.43 12.47
CA TYR A 90 12.79 0.31 11.57
C TYR A 90 11.94 -0.63 10.72
N LEU A 91 11.32 -1.65 11.36
CA LEU A 91 10.50 -2.61 10.63
C LEU A 91 9.24 -1.94 10.08
N ILE A 92 9.00 -2.15 8.81
CA ILE A 92 7.85 -1.62 8.08
C ILE A 92 6.58 -2.28 8.62
N SER A 93 5.68 -1.47 9.13
CA SER A 93 4.35 -1.87 9.63
C SER A 93 3.23 -1.54 8.64
N GLY A 94 3.46 -0.61 7.75
CA GLY A 94 2.58 -0.25 6.65
C GLY A 94 3.32 0.53 5.57
N ILE A 95 2.80 0.45 4.36
CA ILE A 95 3.30 1.17 3.19
C ILE A 95 2.08 1.69 2.43
N ARG A 96 2.14 2.92 1.97
CA ARG A 96 1.14 3.55 1.12
C ARG A 96 1.81 4.17 -0.08
N GLY A 97 1.33 3.83 -1.27
CA GLY A 97 1.69 4.47 -2.53
C GLY A 97 0.51 5.26 -3.08
N ALA A 98 0.74 6.46 -3.56
CA ALA A 98 -0.28 7.33 -4.15
C ALA A 98 0.04 7.64 -5.62
N LEU A 99 -0.99 7.64 -6.45
CA LEU A 99 -0.99 8.02 -7.86
C LEU A 99 -1.84 9.27 -8.04
N PHE A 100 -1.27 10.37 -8.52
CA PHE A 100 -2.01 11.59 -8.81
C PHE A 100 -2.56 11.57 -10.23
N CYS A 101 -3.83 11.84 -10.38
CA CYS A 101 -4.51 11.71 -11.67
C CYS A 101 -4.60 13.06 -12.38
N LYS A 102 -4.41 13.05 -13.70
CA LYS A 102 -4.62 14.22 -14.57
C LYS A 102 -6.10 14.48 -14.85
N SER A 103 -6.95 13.49 -14.61
CA SER A 103 -8.39 13.59 -14.79
C SER A 103 -9.14 12.56 -13.94
N LYS A 104 -10.40 12.86 -13.64
CA LYS A 104 -11.30 11.96 -12.93
C LYS A 104 -11.43 10.59 -13.60
N SER A 105 -11.50 10.56 -14.95
CA SER A 105 -11.58 9.30 -15.70
C SER A 105 -10.31 8.45 -15.54
N GLU A 106 -9.15 9.08 -15.46
CA GLU A 106 -7.88 8.38 -15.21
C GLU A 106 -7.89 7.73 -13.83
N CYS A 107 -8.29 8.45 -12.78
CA CYS A 107 -8.42 7.90 -11.44
C CYS A 107 -9.38 6.70 -11.39
N ILE A 108 -10.56 6.83 -11.99
CA ILE A 108 -11.54 5.75 -12.03
C ILE A 108 -10.96 4.51 -12.72
N ASN A 109 -10.24 4.68 -13.82
CA ASN A 109 -9.61 3.58 -14.54
C ASN A 109 -8.50 2.91 -13.72
N GLN A 110 -7.63 3.71 -13.09
CA GLN A 110 -6.56 3.19 -12.22
C GLN A 110 -7.15 2.44 -11.01
N HIS A 111 -8.12 3.05 -10.32
CA HIS A 111 -8.81 2.43 -9.20
C HIS A 111 -9.43 1.08 -9.58
N SER A 112 -10.17 1.04 -10.70
CA SER A 112 -10.80 -0.18 -11.18
C SER A 112 -9.77 -1.26 -11.54
N LYS A 113 -8.68 -0.88 -12.22
CA LYS A 113 -7.61 -1.80 -12.59
C LYS A 113 -6.96 -2.43 -11.36
N ILE A 114 -6.61 -1.63 -10.35
CA ILE A 114 -6.00 -2.13 -9.12
C ILE A 114 -6.95 -3.10 -8.40
N ILE A 115 -8.25 -2.78 -8.35
CA ILE A 115 -9.26 -3.67 -7.74
C ILE A 115 -9.36 -4.99 -8.50
N ASP A 116 -9.35 -4.97 -9.83
CA ASP A 116 -9.40 -6.18 -10.64
C ASP A 116 -8.13 -7.03 -10.47
N ASP A 117 -6.97 -6.41 -10.37
CA ASP A 117 -5.70 -7.10 -10.10
C ASP A 117 -5.72 -7.78 -8.71
N LEU A 118 -6.21 -7.08 -7.67
CA LEU A 118 -6.39 -7.66 -6.33
C LEU A 118 -7.40 -8.82 -6.33
N LYS A 119 -8.52 -8.66 -7.04
CA LYS A 119 -9.54 -9.71 -7.17
C LYS A 119 -8.98 -10.99 -7.79
N ASN A 120 -8.08 -10.86 -8.75
CA ASN A 120 -7.44 -11.99 -9.41
C ASN A 120 -6.33 -12.62 -8.54
N SER A 121 -5.70 -11.84 -7.67
CA SER A 121 -4.54 -12.26 -6.87
C SER A 121 -4.93 -12.90 -5.53
N PHE A 122 -6.05 -12.45 -4.92
CA PHE A 122 -6.43 -12.89 -3.57
C PHE A 122 -7.69 -13.76 -3.56
N SER A 123 -7.60 -14.93 -2.89
CA SER A 123 -8.75 -15.82 -2.70
C SER A 123 -9.83 -15.21 -1.82
N ASP A 124 -9.42 -14.41 -0.86
CA ASP A 124 -10.27 -13.76 0.13
C ASP A 124 -10.91 -12.46 -0.33
N PHE A 125 -10.68 -12.05 -1.59
CA PHE A 125 -11.26 -10.82 -2.14
C PHE A 125 -12.79 -10.75 -1.99
N LYS A 126 -13.48 -11.89 -2.02
CA LYS A 126 -14.94 -11.98 -1.77
C LYS A 126 -15.38 -11.41 -0.42
N ASN A 127 -14.45 -11.31 0.55
CA ASN A 127 -14.67 -10.75 1.88
C ASN A 127 -14.32 -9.26 1.95
N SER A 128 -13.94 -8.63 0.84
CA SER A 128 -13.67 -7.19 0.79
C SER A 128 -14.94 -6.38 1.06
N LYS A 129 -14.73 -5.17 1.60
CA LYS A 129 -15.80 -4.20 1.85
C LYS A 129 -15.53 -2.95 1.02
N SER A 130 -16.55 -2.39 0.42
CA SER A 130 -16.47 -1.12 -0.31
C SER A 130 -17.38 -0.10 0.35
N GLU A 131 -16.86 1.10 0.54
CA GLU A 131 -17.58 2.22 1.15
C GLU A 131 -17.36 3.47 0.32
N LYS A 132 -18.36 4.35 0.32
CA LYS A 132 -18.25 5.69 -0.26
C LYS A 132 -18.74 6.72 0.75
N PHE A 133 -17.91 7.73 1.02
CA PHE A 133 -18.19 8.75 2.02
C PHE A 133 -17.61 10.11 1.62
N LYS A 134 -17.98 11.16 2.36
CA LYS A 134 -17.41 12.50 2.23
C LYS A 134 -16.03 12.54 2.84
N HIS A 135 -15.08 13.22 2.18
CA HIS A 135 -13.75 13.39 2.75
C HIS A 135 -13.82 14.29 4.00
N PRO A 136 -13.32 13.84 5.16
CA PRO A 136 -13.46 14.59 6.42
C PRO A 136 -12.73 15.93 6.39
N ASP A 137 -11.62 16.05 5.68
CA ASP A 137 -10.80 17.26 5.62
C ASP A 137 -11.37 18.32 4.66
N ASP A 138 -12.39 17.99 3.86
CA ASP A 138 -13.09 18.98 3.04
C ASP A 138 -14.32 19.52 3.74
N ILE A 139 -14.17 20.66 4.42
CA ILE A 139 -15.26 21.38 5.11
C ILE A 139 -16.41 21.70 4.17
N SER A 140 -16.18 21.85 2.86
CA SER A 140 -17.25 22.08 1.88
C SER A 140 -18.17 20.87 1.69
N GLY A 141 -17.71 19.67 2.10
CA GLY A 141 -18.41 18.41 1.98
C GLY A 141 -18.64 17.94 0.54
N LYS A 142 -17.86 18.44 -0.42
CA LYS A 142 -17.99 18.11 -1.84
C LYS A 142 -17.01 17.04 -2.31
N SER A 143 -15.86 16.92 -1.64
CA SER A 143 -14.91 15.84 -1.92
C SER A 143 -15.46 14.50 -1.46
N THR A 144 -15.19 13.45 -2.22
CA THR A 144 -15.67 12.09 -1.93
C THR A 144 -14.53 11.09 -1.94
N VAL A 145 -14.67 10.06 -1.12
CA VAL A 145 -13.75 8.92 -1.04
C VAL A 145 -14.52 7.66 -1.42
N GLU A 146 -13.94 6.86 -2.30
CA GLU A 146 -14.34 5.48 -2.55
C GLU A 146 -13.23 4.57 -2.01
N LEU A 147 -13.55 3.78 -1.00
CA LEU A 147 -12.61 2.93 -0.28
C LEU A 147 -12.98 1.46 -0.48
N LEU A 148 -12.04 0.66 -0.98
CA LEU A 148 -12.06 -0.79 -0.85
C LEU A 148 -11.19 -1.19 0.34
N PHE A 149 -11.68 -2.08 1.18
CA PHE A 149 -10.94 -2.65 2.30
C PHE A 149 -10.94 -4.19 2.19
N LEU A 150 -9.75 -4.79 2.16
CA LEU A 150 -9.54 -6.22 2.12
C LEU A 150 -8.78 -6.67 3.38
N ASN A 151 -9.45 -7.46 4.23
CA ASN A 151 -8.81 -8.11 5.37
C ASN A 151 -8.05 -9.35 4.93
N LEU A 152 -6.81 -9.45 5.35
CA LEU A 152 -5.97 -10.62 5.21
C LEU A 152 -5.62 -11.21 6.58
N LYS A 153 -5.06 -12.43 6.60
CA LYS A 153 -4.77 -13.16 7.84
C LYS A 153 -3.89 -12.40 8.83
N LYS A 154 -2.96 -11.57 8.36
CA LYS A 154 -1.99 -10.85 9.20
C LYS A 154 -1.95 -9.35 8.94
N GLY A 155 -2.88 -8.85 8.17
CA GLY A 155 -2.90 -7.44 7.81
C GLY A 155 -4.09 -7.08 6.94
N TYR A 156 -3.95 -5.99 6.23
CA TYR A 156 -5.00 -5.45 5.36
C TYR A 156 -4.40 -4.80 4.11
N ILE A 157 -5.25 -4.68 3.10
CA ILE A 157 -5.02 -3.84 1.93
C ILE A 157 -6.18 -2.86 1.83
N THR A 158 -5.90 -1.60 1.56
CA THR A 158 -6.91 -0.64 1.11
C THR A 158 -6.58 -0.12 -0.27
N VAL A 159 -7.60 0.13 -1.07
CA VAL A 159 -7.52 0.92 -2.29
C VAL A 159 -8.50 2.05 -2.15
N ARG A 160 -8.00 3.28 -2.25
CA ARG A 160 -8.80 4.47 -2.06
C ARG A 160 -8.69 5.37 -3.29
N TYR A 161 -9.83 5.79 -3.81
CA TYR A 161 -9.94 6.87 -4.77
C TYR A 161 -10.52 8.09 -4.07
N THR A 162 -9.81 9.21 -4.12
CA THR A 162 -10.27 10.51 -3.61
C THR A 162 -10.56 11.46 -4.77
N ASP A 163 -11.83 11.87 -4.88
CA ASP A 163 -12.33 12.88 -5.81
C ASP A 163 -12.39 14.20 -5.05
N TRP A 164 -11.34 15.00 -5.18
CA TRP A 164 -11.24 16.27 -4.50
C TRP A 164 -12.07 17.35 -5.17
N SER A 165 -12.75 18.14 -4.40
CA SER A 165 -13.49 19.28 -4.91
C SER A 165 -12.54 20.42 -5.29
N ASN A 166 -12.95 21.25 -6.23
CA ASN A 166 -12.21 22.46 -6.61
C ASN A 166 -12.18 23.55 -5.51
N LYS A 167 -12.64 23.23 -4.28
CA LYS A 167 -12.61 24.12 -3.10
C LYS A 167 -11.39 23.89 -2.22
N VAL A 168 -10.66 22.82 -2.47
CA VAL A 168 -9.43 22.47 -1.78
C VAL A 168 -8.30 22.39 -2.81
N ASP A 169 -7.08 22.67 -2.37
CA ASP A 169 -5.89 22.66 -3.22
C ASP A 169 -5.20 21.28 -3.18
N PHE A 170 -5.97 20.25 -3.54
CA PHE A 170 -5.47 18.88 -3.63
C PHE A 170 -5.82 18.28 -5.00
N SER A 171 -4.99 17.37 -5.46
CA SER A 171 -5.22 16.62 -6.71
C SER A 171 -5.97 15.33 -6.44
N ASP A 172 -6.89 14.98 -7.35
CA ASP A 172 -7.50 13.65 -7.36
C ASP A 172 -6.43 12.57 -7.36
N ASN A 173 -6.61 11.54 -6.55
CA ASN A 173 -5.63 10.49 -6.43
C ASN A 173 -6.26 9.12 -6.20
N VAL A 174 -5.48 8.10 -6.53
CA VAL A 174 -5.72 6.72 -6.10
C VAL A 174 -4.54 6.31 -5.24
N ASP A 175 -4.80 5.78 -4.06
CA ASP A 175 -3.75 5.21 -3.23
C ASP A 175 -4.03 3.76 -2.85
N VAL A 176 -2.93 3.01 -2.70
CA VAL A 176 -2.92 1.65 -2.21
C VAL A 176 -2.13 1.65 -0.91
N GLU A 177 -2.72 1.11 0.14
CA GLU A 177 -2.05 0.94 1.43
C GLU A 177 -2.09 -0.53 1.83
N ILE A 178 -0.96 -1.04 2.26
CA ILE A 178 -0.82 -2.34 2.91
C ILE A 178 -0.37 -2.12 4.34
N GLY A 179 -0.86 -2.92 5.28
CA GLY A 179 -0.46 -2.74 6.67
C GLY A 179 -0.76 -3.94 7.55
N THR A 180 -0.09 -3.97 8.71
CA THR A 180 -0.34 -4.98 9.74
C THR A 180 -1.69 -4.78 10.42
N THR A 181 -2.27 -5.85 10.97
CA THR A 181 -3.48 -5.74 11.81
C THR A 181 -3.27 -4.84 13.04
N GLU A 182 -2.03 -4.72 13.55
CA GLU A 182 -1.72 -3.82 14.65
C GLU A 182 -1.81 -2.35 14.23
N LEU A 183 -1.29 -2.02 13.03
CA LEU A 183 -1.39 -0.69 12.45
C LEU A 183 -2.85 -0.32 12.17
N GLU A 184 -3.63 -1.24 11.58
CA GLU A 184 -5.06 -1.03 11.33
C GLU A 184 -5.81 -0.60 12.59
N LYS A 185 -5.61 -1.32 13.68
CA LYS A 185 -6.25 -1.00 14.98
C LYS A 185 -5.87 0.38 15.49
N TRP A 186 -4.60 0.77 15.31
CA TRP A 186 -4.13 2.06 15.71
C TRP A 186 -4.71 3.19 14.85
N ILE A 187 -4.75 3.02 13.51
CA ILE A 187 -5.38 3.98 12.59
C ILE A 187 -6.86 4.17 12.95
N ARG A 188 -7.61 3.09 13.12
CA ARG A 188 -9.04 3.16 13.48
C ARG A 188 -9.27 3.81 14.83
N GLY A 189 -8.37 3.62 15.79
CA GLY A 189 -8.47 4.22 17.11
C GLY A 189 -8.17 5.73 17.13
N ASN A 190 -7.30 6.20 16.25
CA ASN A 190 -6.87 7.61 16.25
C ASN A 190 -7.59 8.46 15.19
N TYR A 191 -8.00 7.84 14.08
CA TYR A 191 -8.59 8.56 12.93
C TYR A 191 -10.00 8.07 12.54
N GLY A 192 -10.51 7.01 13.15
CA GLY A 192 -11.77 6.35 12.79
C GLY A 192 -13.02 6.82 13.55
N ASN A 193 -12.92 7.82 14.41
CA ASN A 193 -14.04 8.31 15.25
C ASN A 193 -14.62 9.66 14.76
N ASN A 194 -14.55 9.94 13.48
CA ASN A 194 -15.24 11.11 12.88
C ASN A 194 -16.39 10.68 11.98
#